data_9dc5f132562287f667fa13d3aa93118c
#
_entry.id   9dc5f132562287f667fa13d3aa93118c
#
_cell.length_a   1.000
_cell.length_b   1.000
_cell.length_c   1.000
_cell.angle_alpha   90.00
_cell.angle_beta   90.00
_cell.angle_gamma   90.00
#
_symmetry.space_group_name_H-M   'P 1'
#
loop_
_entity.id
_entity.type
_entity.pdbx_description
1 polymer ?
#
loop_
_entity_poly.entity_id
_entity_poly.type
_entity_poly.pdbx_seq_one_letter_code
_entity_poly.pdbx_strand_id
1 'polypeptide(L)'
;MEQVKPVASLTQQEWENLFEAQPREVLVLIAGGSSGAAKSNGFWENIVHFLAYVDCESGVLHNLPGRIVYPVADDEPDKISYLHLKPETIYRLKVRPRLPWQLEEFIPQLHNQLLFVETLDEQAPCPQLEEILAQYLQPVVLQDDVLGELDYIREFDFFEGSVDWLGQEIGICLEAEKGDTDGIQLAREAMRTMVTNQDKWDAQLRSFAAKELTELARDWSETEEDAAKITEETFAKRIPMGSITMEPDGSFCVFFGDDDMFYGHCITAYGSLNKGLESADIQG
;
A
#
# COMPACT_ATOMS: atom_id res chain seq x y z
N MET A 1 28.07 28.14 -2.59
CA MET A 1 27.02 27.20 -2.14
C MET A 1 27.45 25.84 -2.66
N GLU A 2 27.89 24.94 -1.76
CA GLU A 2 28.13 23.55 -2.15
C GLU A 2 26.77 22.95 -2.60
N GLN A 3 26.76 22.38 -3.81
CA GLN A 3 25.59 21.65 -4.29
C GLN A 3 25.40 20.45 -3.38
N VAL A 4 24.29 20.41 -2.65
CA VAL A 4 23.88 19.24 -1.86
C VAL A 4 23.70 18.09 -2.84
N LYS A 5 24.53 17.05 -2.73
CA LYS A 5 24.38 15.84 -3.56
C LYS A 5 23.02 15.19 -3.28
N PRO A 6 22.30 14.72 -4.31
CA PRO A 6 21.12 13.90 -4.10
C PRO A 6 21.45 12.67 -3.23
N VAL A 7 20.59 12.30 -2.29
CA VAL A 7 20.81 11.18 -1.37
C VAL A 7 21.13 9.87 -2.12
N ALA A 8 20.44 9.61 -3.22
CA ALA A 8 20.65 8.43 -4.08
C ALA A 8 22.06 8.37 -4.74
N SER A 9 22.83 9.45 -4.72
CA SER A 9 24.19 9.51 -5.29
C SER A 9 25.31 9.37 -4.25
N LEU A 10 24.96 9.28 -2.95
CA LEU A 10 25.92 9.14 -1.87
C LEU A 10 26.46 7.72 -1.81
N THR A 11 27.75 7.58 -1.52
CA THR A 11 28.31 6.28 -1.09
C THR A 11 27.75 5.90 0.28
N GLN A 12 27.81 4.63 0.65
CA GLN A 12 27.35 4.16 1.96
C GLN A 12 27.97 4.98 3.10
N GLN A 13 29.28 5.25 3.07
CA GLN A 13 29.96 6.01 4.10
C GLN A 13 29.50 7.49 4.16
N GLU A 14 29.28 8.15 3.01
CA GLU A 14 28.72 9.50 2.96
C GLU A 14 27.30 9.53 3.53
N TRP A 15 26.51 8.50 3.23
CA TRP A 15 25.13 8.33 3.73
C TRP A 15 25.11 8.08 5.25
N GLU A 16 25.97 7.19 5.78
CA GLU A 16 26.09 6.96 7.23
C GLU A 16 26.52 8.19 8.01
N ASN A 17 27.26 9.10 7.38
CA ASN A 17 27.66 10.37 7.98
C ASN A 17 26.51 11.39 8.13
N LEU A 18 25.33 11.08 7.58
CA LEU A 18 24.11 11.85 7.80
C LEU A 18 23.48 11.59 9.18
N PHE A 19 24.00 10.62 9.91
CA PHE A 19 23.52 10.24 11.23
C PHE A 19 24.50 10.64 12.33
N GLU A 20 24.01 10.74 13.57
CA GLU A 20 24.85 11.05 14.72
C GLU A 20 26.00 10.03 14.83
N ALA A 21 27.19 10.49 15.23
CA ALA A 21 28.35 9.60 15.35
C ALA A 21 28.22 8.60 16.52
N GLN A 22 27.60 9.04 17.61
CA GLN A 22 27.42 8.23 18.82
C GLN A 22 26.06 7.54 18.79
N PRO A 23 26.01 6.21 18.97
CA PRO A 23 24.73 5.51 19.08
C PRO A 23 24.02 5.86 20.39
N ARG A 24 22.68 5.80 20.35
CA ARG A 24 21.77 5.91 21.51
C ARG A 24 20.94 4.66 21.66
N GLU A 25 20.45 4.41 22.85
CA GLU A 25 19.46 3.39 23.11
C GLU A 25 18.06 3.99 23.07
N VAL A 26 17.16 3.34 22.35
CA VAL A 26 15.76 3.73 22.24
C VAL A 26 14.85 2.53 22.46
N LEU A 27 13.66 2.79 23.00
CA LEU A 27 12.53 1.88 22.90
C LEU A 27 11.70 2.35 21.69
N VAL A 28 11.45 1.49 20.74
CA VAL A 28 10.77 1.85 19.49
C VAL A 28 9.60 0.91 19.20
N LEU A 29 8.46 1.47 18.86
CA LEU A 29 7.26 0.74 18.46
C LEU A 29 7.22 0.61 16.93
N ILE A 30 7.39 -0.61 16.44
CA ILE A 30 7.34 -0.92 15.01
C ILE A 30 5.92 -0.79 14.49
N ALA A 31 5.74 -0.13 13.35
CA ALA A 31 4.44 0.01 12.69
C ALA A 31 3.97 -1.33 12.09
N GLY A 32 2.67 -1.49 11.95
CA GLY A 32 2.09 -2.45 11.00
C GLY A 32 2.39 -2.02 9.57
N GLY A 33 2.48 -2.99 8.64
CA GLY A 33 2.70 -2.71 7.24
C GLY A 33 4.11 -3.01 6.71
N SER A 34 4.35 -2.65 5.47
CA SER A 34 5.49 -3.12 4.70
C SER A 34 6.83 -2.53 5.11
N SER A 35 7.83 -3.39 5.24
CA SER A 35 9.23 -3.01 5.12
C SER A 35 9.58 -2.90 3.62
N GLY A 36 10.49 -1.99 3.28
CA GLY A 36 10.93 -1.76 1.91
C GLY A 36 12.44 -1.68 1.79
N ALA A 37 12.95 -1.62 0.56
CA ALA A 37 14.33 -1.33 0.29
C ALA A 37 14.45 -0.35 -0.88
N ALA A 38 15.33 0.63 -0.75
CA ALA A 38 15.65 1.59 -1.80
C ALA A 38 17.11 1.41 -2.25
N LYS A 39 17.33 1.37 -3.56
CA LYS A 39 18.68 1.26 -4.10
C LYS A 39 19.37 2.60 -4.11
N SER A 40 20.58 2.64 -3.58
CA SER A 40 21.50 3.77 -3.59
C SER A 40 22.79 3.42 -4.34
N ASN A 41 23.79 4.30 -4.29
CA ASN A 41 25.06 4.10 -4.98
C ASN A 41 25.92 3.04 -4.26
N GLY A 42 25.83 1.79 -4.71
CA GLY A 42 26.63 0.65 -4.22
C GLY A 42 26.08 -0.04 -2.95
N PHE A 43 24.87 0.30 -2.51
CA PHE A 43 24.21 -0.37 -1.39
C PHE A 43 22.68 -0.26 -1.49
N TRP A 44 21.99 -1.08 -0.71
CA TRP A 44 20.55 -0.99 -0.50
C TRP A 44 20.25 -0.39 0.86
N GLU A 45 19.37 0.58 0.93
CA GLU A 45 18.81 1.10 2.17
C GLU A 45 17.55 0.29 2.49
N ASN A 46 17.64 -0.61 3.48
CA ASN A 46 16.47 -1.26 4.02
C ASN A 46 15.71 -0.32 4.95
N ILE A 47 14.39 -0.40 4.92
CA ILE A 47 13.51 0.52 5.63
C ILE A 47 12.49 -0.30 6.41
N VAL A 48 12.37 -0.02 7.71
CA VAL A 48 11.29 -0.51 8.57
C VAL A 48 10.60 0.69 9.19
N HIS A 49 9.30 0.79 9.06
CA HIS A 49 8.52 1.90 9.61
C HIS A 49 8.27 1.71 11.10
N PHE A 50 8.29 2.81 11.85
CA PHE A 50 7.89 2.84 13.26
C PHE A 50 6.87 3.95 13.54
N LEU A 51 6.07 3.79 14.59
CA LEU A 51 5.05 4.75 15.00
C LEU A 51 5.60 5.84 15.92
N ALA A 52 6.42 5.44 16.88
CA ALA A 52 6.99 6.32 17.90
C ALA A 52 8.21 5.65 18.54
N TYR A 53 9.05 6.45 19.24
CA TYR A 53 10.10 5.92 20.08
C TYR A 53 10.29 6.74 21.36
N VAL A 54 10.89 6.13 22.37
CA VAL A 54 11.34 6.78 23.61
C VAL A 54 12.86 6.70 23.68
N ASP A 55 13.52 7.82 23.84
CA ASP A 55 14.96 7.88 24.10
C ASP A 55 15.23 7.38 25.53
N CYS A 56 16.03 6.33 25.69
CA CYS A 56 16.25 5.67 26.98
C CYS A 56 17.05 6.52 27.98
N GLU A 57 17.87 7.46 27.50
CA GLU A 57 18.68 8.32 28.38
C GLU A 57 17.85 9.46 28.96
N SER A 58 17.09 10.14 28.11
CA SER A 58 16.26 11.30 28.51
C SER A 58 14.86 10.93 28.96
N GLY A 59 14.35 9.76 28.60
CA GLY A 59 12.96 9.36 28.79
C GLY A 59 11.95 10.11 27.92
N VAL A 60 12.42 10.88 26.94
CA VAL A 60 11.57 11.70 26.06
C VAL A 60 10.88 10.82 25.02
N LEU A 61 9.55 10.91 24.95
CA LEU A 61 8.73 10.31 23.92
C LEU A 61 8.77 11.17 22.66
N HIS A 62 9.15 10.56 21.55
CA HIS A 62 9.04 11.09 20.20
C HIS A 62 7.84 10.46 19.51
N ASN A 63 6.67 11.08 19.66
CA ASN A 63 5.40 10.61 19.11
C ASN A 63 5.21 11.11 17.66
N LEU A 64 6.11 10.69 16.77
CA LEU A 64 6.05 10.96 15.33
C LEU A 64 6.51 9.72 14.60
N PRO A 65 5.83 9.32 13.52
CA PRO A 65 6.25 8.19 12.70
C PRO A 65 7.62 8.44 12.06
N GLY A 66 8.33 7.36 11.80
CA GLY A 66 9.66 7.44 11.21
C GLY A 66 10.09 6.15 10.57
N ARG A 67 11.39 6.08 10.26
CA ARG A 67 12.02 4.94 9.60
C ARG A 67 13.24 4.47 10.39
N ILE A 68 13.33 3.19 10.64
CA ILE A 68 14.60 2.53 10.94
C ILE A 68 15.21 2.19 9.59
N VAL A 69 16.44 2.60 9.37
CA VAL A 69 17.16 2.37 8.12
C VAL A 69 18.42 1.55 8.37
N TYR A 70 18.80 0.74 7.39
CA TYR A 70 19.90 -0.21 7.52
C TYR A 70 20.56 -0.46 6.15
N PRO A 71 21.87 -0.18 5.97
CA PRO A 71 22.53 -0.37 4.69
C PRO A 71 22.95 -1.84 4.49
N VAL A 72 22.75 -2.36 3.28
CA VAL A 72 23.21 -3.67 2.83
C VAL A 72 23.99 -3.50 1.54
N ALA A 73 25.18 -4.08 1.46
CA ALA A 73 26.02 -3.98 0.27
C ALA A 73 25.37 -4.65 -0.96
N ASP A 74 25.63 -4.12 -2.15
CA ASP A 74 25.04 -4.58 -3.42
C ASP A 74 25.38 -6.06 -3.74
N ASP A 75 26.50 -6.58 -3.22
CA ASP A 75 26.96 -7.96 -3.40
C ASP A 75 26.33 -8.95 -2.40
N GLU A 76 25.46 -8.47 -1.51
CA GLU A 76 24.74 -9.28 -0.53
C GLU A 76 23.21 -9.20 -0.72
N PRO A 77 22.65 -9.47 -1.92
CA PRO A 77 21.22 -9.25 -2.21
C PRO A 77 20.27 -10.08 -1.33
N ASP A 78 20.71 -11.22 -0.81
CA ASP A 78 19.89 -12.06 0.08
C ASP A 78 19.66 -11.42 1.47
N LYS A 79 20.30 -10.31 1.77
CA LYS A 79 20.17 -9.59 3.05
C LYS A 79 19.19 -8.41 3.00
N ILE A 80 18.55 -8.14 1.86
CA ILE A 80 17.57 -7.05 1.71
C ILE A 80 16.36 -7.20 2.66
N SER A 81 16.14 -8.39 3.24
CA SER A 81 15.00 -8.69 4.11
C SER A 81 15.35 -8.94 5.59
N TYR A 82 16.56 -8.65 6.06
CA TYR A 82 17.03 -9.19 7.35
C TYR A 82 16.87 -8.33 8.58
N LEU A 83 16.26 -7.15 8.51
CA LEU A 83 15.81 -6.51 9.75
C LEU A 83 14.45 -7.08 10.14
N HIS A 84 14.42 -8.29 10.71
CA HIS A 84 13.21 -8.97 11.16
C HIS A 84 12.65 -8.33 12.43
N LEU A 85 12.27 -7.06 12.36
CA LEU A 85 11.49 -6.42 13.40
C LEU A 85 10.02 -6.71 13.15
N LYS A 86 9.39 -7.46 14.06
CA LYS A 86 7.97 -7.80 13.94
C LYS A 86 7.11 -6.56 14.06
N PRO A 87 6.08 -6.42 13.22
CA PRO A 87 5.08 -5.36 13.36
C PRO A 87 4.48 -5.33 14.78
N GLU A 88 3.99 -4.16 15.19
CA GLU A 88 3.21 -3.97 16.42
C GLU A 88 3.96 -4.45 17.70
N THR A 89 5.29 -4.41 17.62
CA THR A 89 6.17 -4.87 18.70
C THR A 89 7.10 -3.75 19.15
N ILE A 90 7.33 -3.66 20.46
CA ILE A 90 8.26 -2.70 21.06
C ILE A 90 9.61 -3.36 21.24
N TYR A 91 10.63 -2.78 20.60
CA TYR A 91 12.01 -3.22 20.69
C TYR A 91 12.85 -2.21 21.48
N ARG A 92 13.84 -2.70 22.22
CA ARG A 92 14.97 -1.88 22.67
C ARG A 92 16.08 -2.02 21.65
N LEU A 93 16.40 -0.92 20.98
CA LEU A 93 17.40 -0.86 19.91
C LEU A 93 18.51 0.11 20.27
N LYS A 94 19.69 -0.17 19.73
CA LYS A 94 20.80 0.78 19.63
C LYS A 94 20.76 1.37 18.22
N VAL A 95 20.67 2.68 18.13
CA VAL A 95 20.47 3.41 16.87
C VAL A 95 21.31 4.67 16.82
N ARG A 96 21.51 5.21 15.63
CA ARG A 96 22.09 6.54 15.41
C ARG A 96 21.02 7.43 14.78
N PRO A 97 20.48 8.44 15.49
CA PRO A 97 19.50 9.36 14.93
C PRO A 97 20.06 10.15 13.74
N ARG A 98 19.19 10.50 12.79
CA ARG A 98 19.57 11.37 11.69
C ARG A 98 19.88 12.78 12.19
N LEU A 99 20.95 13.38 11.65
CA LEU A 99 21.26 14.78 11.88
C LEU A 99 20.17 15.68 11.28
N PRO A 100 19.87 16.83 11.90
CA PRO A 100 18.88 17.77 11.36
C PRO A 100 19.23 18.20 9.93
N TRP A 101 18.23 18.20 9.06
CA TRP A 101 18.34 18.65 7.68
C TRP A 101 17.10 19.41 7.25
N GLN A 102 17.21 20.23 6.21
CA GLN A 102 16.11 21.01 5.69
C GLN A 102 15.58 20.36 4.42
N LEU A 103 14.28 20.11 4.39
CA LEU A 103 13.51 19.78 3.20
C LEU A 103 12.57 20.94 2.89
N GLU A 104 12.19 21.09 1.63
CA GLU A 104 11.17 22.07 1.22
C GLU A 104 9.82 21.78 1.88
N GLU A 105 9.50 20.50 2.06
CA GLU A 105 8.29 20.01 2.71
C GLU A 105 8.66 19.14 3.91
N PHE A 106 7.92 19.28 5.01
CA PHE A 106 8.11 18.43 6.19
C PHE A 106 7.41 17.09 5.98
N ILE A 107 8.19 16.05 5.79
CA ILE A 107 7.73 14.65 5.72
C ILE A 107 8.27 13.94 6.96
N PRO A 108 7.41 13.60 7.95
CA PRO A 108 7.84 13.03 9.23
C PRO A 108 8.77 11.82 9.07
N GLN A 109 8.42 10.87 8.20
CA GLN A 109 9.18 9.65 7.99
C GLN A 109 10.59 9.90 7.42
N LEU A 110 10.79 11.00 6.70
CA LEU A 110 12.10 11.38 6.17
C LEU A 110 12.94 12.14 7.20
N HIS A 111 12.30 12.96 8.04
CA HIS A 111 12.98 13.71 9.09
C HIS A 111 13.31 12.83 10.30
N ASN A 112 12.47 11.84 10.62
CA ASN A 112 12.59 10.99 11.77
C ASN A 112 13.19 9.62 11.37
N GLN A 113 14.49 9.61 11.09
CA GLN A 113 15.22 8.40 10.70
C GLN A 113 16.19 7.95 11.80
N LEU A 114 16.24 6.66 12.01
CA LEU A 114 17.14 5.99 12.96
C LEU A 114 17.99 4.96 12.21
N LEU A 115 19.29 5.17 12.11
CA LEU A 115 20.20 4.16 11.57
C LEU A 115 20.36 3.03 12.59
N PHE A 116 19.98 1.84 12.20
CA PHE A 116 20.07 0.64 13.02
C PHE A 116 21.52 0.24 13.32
N VAL A 117 21.78 -0.13 14.55
CA VAL A 117 23.08 -0.65 14.99
C VAL A 117 22.93 -2.06 15.56
N GLU A 118 22.01 -2.26 16.51
CA GLU A 118 21.89 -3.52 17.24
C GLU A 118 20.49 -3.66 17.88
N THR A 119 19.96 -4.88 17.93
CA THR A 119 18.80 -5.21 18.77
C THR A 119 19.28 -5.60 20.16
N LEU A 120 18.82 -4.90 21.19
CA LEU A 120 19.19 -5.15 22.58
C LEU A 120 18.15 -6.02 23.32
N ASP A 121 16.85 -5.80 23.00
CA ASP A 121 15.75 -6.56 23.60
C ASP A 121 14.56 -6.62 22.65
N GLU A 122 13.90 -7.76 22.59
CA GLU A 122 12.63 -7.94 21.90
C GLU A 122 11.49 -7.90 22.92
N GLN A 123 10.37 -7.29 22.56
CA GLN A 123 9.20 -7.13 23.44
C GLN A 123 9.52 -6.37 24.76
N ALA A 124 10.31 -5.31 24.63
CA ALA A 124 10.70 -4.48 25.76
C ALA A 124 9.48 -3.71 26.33
N PRO A 125 9.24 -3.73 27.65
CA PRO A 125 8.11 -3.03 28.24
C PRO A 125 8.30 -1.52 28.17
N CYS A 126 7.28 -0.80 27.70
CA CYS A 126 7.25 0.68 27.67
C CYS A 126 5.81 1.18 27.73
N PRO A 127 5.29 1.58 28.90
CA PRO A 127 3.89 2.01 29.04
C PRO A 127 3.46 3.12 28.06
N GLN A 128 4.37 4.07 27.75
CA GLN A 128 4.07 5.15 26.78
C GLN A 128 3.85 4.62 25.35
N LEU A 129 4.62 3.65 24.92
CA LEU A 129 4.48 3.04 23.60
C LEU A 129 3.36 1.99 23.57
N GLU A 130 3.09 1.31 24.69
CA GLU A 130 1.95 0.40 24.85
C GLU A 130 0.62 1.15 24.70
N GLU A 131 0.53 2.37 25.24
CA GLU A 131 -0.66 3.24 25.07
C GLU A 131 -0.84 3.65 23.60
N ILE A 132 0.25 4.01 22.91
CA ILE A 132 0.21 4.34 21.46
C ILE A 132 -0.21 3.09 20.65
N LEU A 133 0.34 1.92 20.97
CA LEU A 133 -0.03 0.68 20.32
C LEU A 133 -1.51 0.36 20.53
N ALA A 134 -2.01 0.49 21.77
CA ALA A 134 -3.41 0.25 22.07
C ALA A 134 -4.35 1.19 21.29
N GLN A 135 -3.98 2.45 21.10
CA GLN A 135 -4.71 3.40 20.26
C GLN A 135 -4.60 3.04 18.76
N TYR A 136 -3.41 2.70 18.31
CA TYR A 136 -3.17 2.28 16.92
C TYR A 136 -3.98 1.04 16.53
N LEU A 137 -4.14 0.08 17.44
CA LEU A 137 -4.90 -1.15 17.21
C LEU A 137 -6.42 -0.98 17.30
N GLN A 138 -6.92 0.21 17.68
CA GLN A 138 -8.37 0.42 17.66
C GLN A 138 -8.92 0.23 16.23
N PRO A 139 -10.01 -0.54 16.06
CA PRO A 139 -10.67 -0.64 14.76
C PRO A 139 -11.07 0.74 14.24
N VAL A 140 -10.82 0.99 12.97
CA VAL A 140 -11.33 2.16 12.26
C VAL A 140 -12.35 1.66 11.27
N VAL A 141 -13.59 2.07 11.44
CA VAL A 141 -14.73 1.57 10.65
C VAL A 141 -15.44 2.76 10.01
N LEU A 142 -15.66 2.68 8.71
CA LEU A 142 -16.47 3.62 7.95
C LEU A 142 -17.90 3.07 7.82
N GLN A 143 -18.88 3.80 8.33
CA GLN A 143 -20.29 3.46 8.17
C GLN A 143 -20.88 4.23 6.99
N ASP A 144 -21.57 3.52 6.12
CA ASP A 144 -22.25 4.10 4.96
C ASP A 144 -23.62 3.46 4.74
N ASP A 145 -24.62 4.25 4.41
CA ASP A 145 -26.01 3.81 4.23
C ASP A 145 -26.26 3.04 2.91
N VAL A 146 -25.33 3.11 1.96
CA VAL A 146 -25.38 2.39 0.66
C VAL A 146 -24.34 1.28 0.61
N LEU A 147 -23.13 1.56 1.10
CA LEU A 147 -21.98 0.64 1.04
C LEU A 147 -21.90 -0.30 2.24
N GLY A 148 -22.66 0.00 3.32
CA GLY A 148 -22.61 -0.78 4.55
C GLY A 148 -21.44 -0.38 5.45
N GLU A 149 -20.90 -1.37 6.14
CA GLU A 149 -19.73 -1.24 7.01
C GLU A 149 -18.47 -1.59 6.25
N LEU A 150 -17.46 -0.72 6.30
CA LEU A 150 -16.16 -0.95 5.72
C LEU A 150 -15.10 -0.85 6.82
N ASP A 151 -14.27 -1.88 6.94
CA ASP A 151 -13.15 -1.94 7.89
C ASP A 151 -11.89 -1.37 7.26
N TYR A 152 -11.16 -0.54 8.02
CA TYR A 152 -9.86 -0.03 7.58
C TYR A 152 -8.75 -1.08 7.73
N ILE A 153 -8.17 -1.46 6.61
CA ILE A 153 -7.05 -2.41 6.53
C ILE A 153 -5.73 -1.63 6.46
N ARG A 154 -5.10 -1.44 7.62
CA ARG A 154 -3.89 -0.63 7.79
C ARG A 154 -2.70 -1.09 6.94
N GLU A 155 -2.60 -2.40 6.67
CA GLU A 155 -1.51 -2.97 5.88
C GLU A 155 -1.50 -2.44 4.45
N PHE A 156 -2.67 -2.10 3.93
CA PHE A 156 -2.89 -1.69 2.54
C PHE A 156 -3.43 -0.27 2.37
N ASP A 157 -3.65 0.46 3.47
CA ASP A 157 -4.16 1.83 3.46
C ASP A 157 -5.51 1.97 2.71
N PHE A 158 -6.45 1.04 2.92
CA PHE A 158 -7.79 1.14 2.36
C PHE A 158 -8.90 0.70 3.34
N PHE A 159 -10.13 1.17 3.07
CA PHE A 159 -11.35 0.63 3.67
C PHE A 159 -11.90 -0.49 2.80
N GLU A 160 -12.16 -1.65 3.39
CA GLU A 160 -12.69 -2.84 2.70
C GLU A 160 -14.07 -3.20 3.22
N GLY A 161 -14.94 -3.60 2.32
CA GLY A 161 -16.27 -4.12 2.61
C GLY A 161 -16.81 -4.95 1.46
N SER A 162 -18.09 -5.31 1.52
CA SER A 162 -18.78 -5.99 0.42
C SER A 162 -20.15 -5.39 0.16
N VAL A 163 -20.63 -5.53 -1.08
CA VAL A 163 -21.96 -5.09 -1.51
C VAL A 163 -22.63 -6.17 -2.36
N ASP A 164 -23.97 -6.18 -2.37
CA ASP A 164 -24.72 -6.92 -3.38
C ASP A 164 -24.62 -6.19 -4.73
N TRP A 165 -24.10 -6.90 -5.74
CA TRP A 165 -24.03 -6.43 -7.11
C TRP A 165 -24.81 -7.35 -8.01
N LEU A 166 -26.06 -6.97 -8.31
CA LEU A 166 -26.99 -7.76 -9.14
C LEU A 166 -27.22 -9.18 -8.62
N GLY A 167 -27.29 -9.36 -7.30
CA GLY A 167 -27.50 -10.65 -6.65
C GLY A 167 -26.22 -11.48 -6.42
N GLN A 168 -25.05 -10.89 -6.65
CA GLN A 168 -23.76 -11.46 -6.32
C GLN A 168 -23.05 -10.57 -5.30
N GLU A 169 -22.50 -11.14 -4.23
CA GLU A 169 -21.64 -10.39 -3.33
C GLU A 169 -20.28 -10.13 -3.98
N ILE A 170 -19.85 -8.87 -4.04
CA ILE A 170 -18.54 -8.45 -4.53
C ILE A 170 -17.79 -7.64 -3.48
N GLY A 171 -16.45 -7.67 -3.51
CA GLY A 171 -15.61 -6.83 -2.67
C GLY A 171 -15.61 -5.37 -3.14
N ILE A 172 -15.54 -4.44 -2.21
CA ILE A 172 -15.30 -3.03 -2.49
C ILE A 172 -14.17 -2.50 -1.63
N CYS A 173 -13.29 -1.68 -2.22
CA CYS A 173 -12.18 -1.05 -1.53
C CYS A 173 -12.18 0.46 -1.83
N LEU A 174 -11.99 1.28 -0.79
CA LEU A 174 -11.74 2.71 -0.90
C LEU A 174 -10.31 2.99 -0.40
N GLU A 175 -9.40 3.38 -1.28
CA GLU A 175 -8.05 3.75 -0.88
C GLU A 175 -8.06 5.00 0.00
N ALA A 176 -7.33 4.97 1.12
CA ALA A 176 -7.39 6.01 2.13
C ALA A 176 -6.07 6.11 2.89
N GLU A 177 -5.21 7.06 2.54
CA GLU A 177 -3.94 7.24 3.24
C GLU A 177 -4.17 7.37 4.76
N LYS A 178 -3.60 6.42 5.52
CA LYS A 178 -3.69 6.36 7.01
C LYS A 178 -5.12 6.37 7.57
N GLY A 179 -6.08 5.88 6.79
CA GLY A 179 -7.49 5.86 7.20
C GLY A 179 -8.15 7.24 7.22
N ASP A 180 -7.68 8.19 6.42
CA ASP A 180 -8.27 9.53 6.29
C ASP A 180 -9.66 9.45 5.64
N THR A 181 -10.71 9.51 6.48
CA THR A 181 -12.11 9.47 6.03
C THR A 181 -12.56 10.77 5.35
N ASP A 182 -11.86 11.88 5.54
CA ASP A 182 -12.19 13.16 4.91
C ASP A 182 -11.62 13.20 3.48
N GLY A 183 -10.41 12.65 3.28
CA GLY A 183 -9.75 12.58 1.96
C GLY A 183 -10.44 11.68 0.95
N ILE A 184 -11.27 10.72 1.39
CA ILE A 184 -11.94 9.74 0.52
C ILE A 184 -13.37 10.13 0.10
N GLN A 185 -13.82 11.35 0.34
CA GLN A 185 -15.23 11.71 0.06
C GLN A 185 -15.59 11.53 -1.43
N LEU A 186 -14.68 11.88 -2.36
CA LEU A 186 -14.92 11.67 -3.80
C LEU A 186 -14.99 10.19 -4.14
N ALA A 187 -14.07 9.37 -3.61
CA ALA A 187 -14.09 7.92 -3.77
C ALA A 187 -15.38 7.30 -3.24
N ARG A 188 -15.79 7.70 -2.05
CA ARG A 188 -17.03 7.25 -1.40
C ARG A 188 -18.27 7.59 -2.24
N GLU A 189 -18.40 8.83 -2.71
CA GLU A 189 -19.52 9.25 -3.56
C GLU A 189 -19.53 8.55 -4.91
N ALA A 190 -18.34 8.33 -5.50
CA ALA A 190 -18.18 7.60 -6.75
C ALA A 190 -18.63 6.14 -6.59
N MET A 191 -18.16 5.44 -5.55
CA MET A 191 -18.58 4.06 -5.24
C MET A 191 -20.08 3.97 -5.02
N ARG A 192 -20.66 4.86 -4.21
CA ARG A 192 -22.12 4.93 -3.98
C ARG A 192 -22.89 5.09 -5.29
N THR A 193 -22.38 5.95 -6.18
CA THR A 193 -23.00 6.18 -7.50
C THR A 193 -22.96 4.92 -8.35
N MET A 194 -21.86 4.18 -8.35
CA MET A 194 -21.75 2.91 -9.08
C MET A 194 -22.69 1.85 -8.51
N VAL A 195 -22.68 1.63 -7.19
CA VAL A 195 -23.53 0.65 -6.52
C VAL A 195 -25.03 0.97 -6.69
N THR A 196 -25.42 2.24 -6.61
CA THR A 196 -26.81 2.65 -6.80
C THR A 196 -27.29 2.46 -8.25
N ASN A 197 -26.38 2.53 -9.23
CA ASN A 197 -26.68 2.40 -10.66
C ASN A 197 -26.03 1.13 -11.26
N GLN A 198 -25.96 0.05 -10.48
CA GLN A 198 -25.20 -1.17 -10.83
C GLN A 198 -25.60 -1.79 -12.17
N ASP A 199 -26.90 -1.84 -12.53
CA ASP A 199 -27.35 -2.39 -13.83
C ASP A 199 -26.67 -1.69 -15.02
N LYS A 200 -26.59 -0.35 -14.96
CA LYS A 200 -25.98 0.45 -16.02
C LYS A 200 -24.46 0.27 -16.04
N TRP A 201 -23.82 0.29 -14.87
CA TRP A 201 -22.37 0.17 -14.77
C TRP A 201 -21.90 -1.23 -15.15
N ASP A 202 -22.58 -2.29 -14.69
CA ASP A 202 -22.26 -3.67 -15.06
C ASP A 202 -22.30 -3.86 -16.58
N ALA A 203 -23.37 -3.41 -17.22
CA ALA A 203 -23.48 -3.49 -18.68
C ALA A 203 -22.37 -2.74 -19.42
N GLN A 204 -22.02 -1.53 -18.97
CA GLN A 204 -20.97 -0.73 -19.57
C GLN A 204 -19.58 -1.35 -19.36
N LEU A 205 -19.25 -1.77 -18.14
CA LEU A 205 -17.98 -2.38 -17.79
C LEU A 205 -17.72 -3.66 -18.60
N ARG A 206 -18.71 -4.59 -18.62
CA ARG A 206 -18.60 -5.83 -19.38
C ARG A 206 -18.49 -5.62 -20.88
N SER A 207 -19.29 -4.70 -21.42
CA SER A 207 -19.23 -4.36 -22.86
C SER A 207 -17.88 -3.74 -23.23
N PHE A 208 -17.35 -2.88 -22.39
CA PHE A 208 -16.05 -2.26 -22.61
C PHE A 208 -14.91 -3.28 -22.54
N ALA A 209 -14.85 -4.10 -21.48
CA ALA A 209 -13.85 -5.16 -21.37
C ALA A 209 -13.90 -6.14 -22.54
N ALA A 210 -15.12 -6.53 -22.96
CA ALA A 210 -15.30 -7.40 -24.12
C ALA A 210 -14.77 -6.79 -25.41
N LYS A 211 -15.06 -5.50 -25.66
CA LYS A 211 -14.57 -4.79 -26.84
C LYS A 211 -13.04 -4.73 -26.88
N GLU A 212 -12.40 -4.47 -25.77
CA GLU A 212 -10.95 -4.33 -25.71
C GLU A 212 -10.21 -5.70 -25.72
N LEU A 213 -10.79 -6.75 -25.12
CA LEU A 213 -10.06 -7.99 -24.83
C LEU A 213 -10.52 -9.24 -25.60
N THR A 214 -11.62 -9.19 -26.37
CA THR A 214 -12.12 -10.37 -27.11
C THR A 214 -11.10 -10.91 -28.10
N GLU A 215 -10.39 -10.06 -28.85
CA GLU A 215 -9.36 -10.50 -29.78
C GLU A 215 -8.19 -11.17 -29.05
N LEU A 216 -7.74 -10.57 -27.93
CA LEU A 216 -6.69 -11.16 -27.10
C LEU A 216 -7.11 -12.54 -26.54
N ALA A 217 -8.37 -12.68 -26.10
CA ALA A 217 -8.88 -13.97 -25.61
C ALA A 217 -8.92 -15.04 -26.70
N ARG A 218 -9.20 -14.64 -27.95
CA ARG A 218 -9.10 -15.57 -29.10
C ARG A 218 -7.67 -16.00 -29.36
N ASP A 219 -6.72 -15.08 -29.29
CA ASP A 219 -5.30 -15.39 -29.50
C ASP A 219 -4.73 -16.31 -28.43
N TRP A 220 -5.32 -16.30 -27.20
CA TRP A 220 -4.94 -17.17 -26.11
C TRP A 220 -5.65 -18.54 -26.13
N SER A 221 -6.62 -18.75 -27.03
CA SER A 221 -7.37 -19.98 -27.13
C SER A 221 -6.50 -21.14 -27.66
N GLU A 222 -6.67 -22.35 -27.11
CA GLU A 222 -5.90 -23.53 -27.53
C GLU A 222 -6.23 -24.01 -28.95
N THR A 223 -7.46 -23.77 -29.41
CA THR A 223 -7.93 -24.21 -30.73
C THR A 223 -8.71 -23.10 -31.45
N GLU A 224 -8.69 -23.16 -32.81
CA GLU A 224 -9.50 -22.25 -33.64
C GLU A 224 -11.01 -22.42 -33.37
N GLU A 225 -11.45 -23.62 -33.00
CA GLU A 225 -12.85 -23.89 -32.65
C GLU A 225 -13.27 -23.18 -31.38
N ASP A 226 -12.41 -23.12 -30.36
CA ASP A 226 -12.66 -22.39 -29.10
C ASP A 226 -12.56 -20.89 -29.31
N ALA A 227 -11.59 -20.43 -30.04
CA ALA A 227 -11.48 -19.02 -30.45
C ALA A 227 -12.76 -18.51 -31.16
N ALA A 228 -13.33 -19.31 -32.06
CA ALA A 228 -14.55 -18.95 -32.76
C ALA A 228 -15.81 -18.81 -31.86
N LYS A 229 -15.81 -19.41 -30.67
CA LYS A 229 -16.89 -19.31 -29.67
C LYS A 229 -16.79 -18.00 -28.86
N ILE A 230 -15.63 -17.37 -28.83
CA ILE A 230 -15.40 -16.13 -28.08
C ILE A 230 -15.80 -14.94 -28.94
N THR A 231 -16.95 -14.36 -28.64
CA THR A 231 -17.47 -13.12 -29.22
C THR A 231 -17.56 -12.08 -28.11
N GLU A 232 -17.67 -10.79 -28.43
CA GLU A 232 -17.89 -9.74 -27.41
C GLU A 232 -19.09 -10.09 -26.51
N GLU A 233 -20.18 -10.64 -27.06
CA GLU A 233 -21.35 -11.04 -26.29
C GLU A 233 -21.07 -12.21 -25.33
N THR A 234 -20.38 -13.25 -25.81
CA THR A 234 -20.04 -14.41 -24.96
C THR A 234 -19.00 -14.06 -23.92
N PHE A 235 -18.00 -13.24 -24.28
CA PHE A 235 -16.99 -12.73 -23.37
C PHE A 235 -17.63 -11.93 -22.22
N ALA A 236 -18.47 -10.93 -22.53
CA ALA A 236 -19.14 -10.10 -21.54
C ALA A 236 -19.98 -10.89 -20.54
N LYS A 237 -20.60 -12.01 -20.97
CA LYS A 237 -21.42 -12.88 -20.11
C LYS A 237 -20.57 -13.79 -19.22
N ARG A 238 -19.37 -14.12 -19.64
CA ARG A 238 -18.52 -15.10 -18.95
C ARG A 238 -17.74 -14.53 -17.78
N ILE A 239 -17.31 -13.26 -17.86
CA ILE A 239 -16.44 -12.66 -16.85
C ILE A 239 -17.22 -12.36 -15.54
N PRO A 240 -17.03 -13.08 -14.43
CA PRO A 240 -17.65 -12.73 -13.16
C PRO A 240 -16.97 -11.52 -12.54
N MET A 241 -17.76 -10.56 -12.03
CA MET A 241 -17.20 -9.43 -11.29
C MET A 241 -16.71 -9.91 -9.93
N GLY A 242 -15.47 -9.51 -9.55
CA GLY A 242 -14.86 -9.87 -8.27
C GLY A 242 -14.86 -8.71 -7.27
N SER A 243 -14.34 -7.56 -7.67
CA SER A 243 -14.26 -6.40 -6.78
C SER A 243 -14.13 -5.09 -7.53
N ILE A 244 -14.35 -3.99 -6.80
CA ILE A 244 -14.14 -2.61 -7.26
C ILE A 244 -13.23 -1.90 -6.27
N THR A 245 -12.13 -1.35 -6.74
CA THR A 245 -11.27 -0.44 -5.96
C THR A 245 -11.45 0.98 -6.45
N MET A 246 -11.61 1.92 -5.52
CA MET A 246 -11.78 3.34 -5.80
C MET A 246 -10.64 4.12 -5.16
N GLU A 247 -9.98 4.96 -5.94
CA GLU A 247 -8.92 5.86 -5.48
C GLU A 247 -9.49 7.18 -4.91
N PRO A 248 -8.73 7.92 -4.09
CA PRO A 248 -9.22 9.17 -3.48
C PRO A 248 -9.69 10.24 -4.46
N ASP A 249 -9.17 10.25 -5.68
CA ASP A 249 -9.57 11.18 -6.76
C ASP A 249 -10.84 10.77 -7.50
N GLY A 250 -11.43 9.60 -7.14
CA GLY A 250 -12.63 9.03 -7.76
C GLY A 250 -12.36 8.24 -9.04
N SER A 251 -11.11 7.94 -9.36
CA SER A 251 -10.78 6.92 -10.35
C SER A 251 -11.00 5.52 -9.78
N PHE A 252 -11.21 4.54 -10.66
CA PHE A 252 -11.51 3.19 -10.21
C PHE A 252 -10.84 2.12 -11.06
N CYS A 253 -10.62 0.97 -10.43
CA CYS A 253 -10.29 -0.29 -11.06
C CYS A 253 -11.34 -1.33 -10.69
N VAL A 254 -11.92 -1.99 -11.70
CA VAL A 254 -12.83 -3.12 -11.53
C VAL A 254 -12.12 -4.39 -11.92
N PHE A 255 -12.19 -5.40 -11.05
CA PHE A 255 -11.59 -6.71 -11.27
C PHE A 255 -12.64 -7.74 -11.64
N PHE A 256 -12.37 -8.51 -12.69
CA PHE A 256 -13.18 -9.65 -13.12
C PHE A 256 -12.34 -10.91 -13.15
N GLY A 257 -13.00 -12.07 -12.89
CA GLY A 257 -12.42 -13.35 -13.23
C GLY A 257 -12.40 -13.56 -14.74
N ASP A 258 -11.46 -14.35 -15.23
CA ASP A 258 -11.24 -14.59 -16.67
C ASP A 258 -12.04 -15.77 -17.25
N ASP A 259 -12.69 -16.58 -16.38
CA ASP A 259 -13.39 -17.81 -16.79
C ASP A 259 -12.52 -18.70 -17.71
N ASP A 260 -11.25 -18.89 -17.32
CA ASP A 260 -10.21 -19.65 -18.03
C ASP A 260 -9.86 -19.13 -19.44
N MET A 261 -10.26 -17.92 -19.80
CA MET A 261 -9.89 -17.32 -21.09
C MET A 261 -8.44 -16.85 -21.15
N PHE A 262 -7.84 -16.60 -19.97
CA PHE A 262 -6.48 -16.09 -19.81
C PHE A 262 -5.67 -16.88 -18.77
N TYR A 263 -5.97 -18.17 -18.62
CA TYR A 263 -5.25 -19.10 -17.74
C TYR A 263 -5.13 -18.63 -16.28
N GLY A 264 -6.18 -18.00 -15.76
CA GLY A 264 -6.25 -17.54 -14.39
C GLY A 264 -5.71 -16.14 -14.14
N HIS A 265 -5.37 -15.38 -15.19
CA HIS A 265 -5.11 -13.95 -15.07
C HIS A 265 -6.42 -13.20 -14.78
N CYS A 266 -6.35 -12.16 -13.97
CA CYS A 266 -7.54 -11.36 -13.73
C CYS A 266 -7.72 -10.30 -14.84
N ILE A 267 -8.97 -10.00 -15.18
CA ILE A 267 -9.32 -8.93 -16.11
C ILE A 267 -9.54 -7.66 -15.29
N THR A 268 -8.97 -6.55 -15.72
CA THR A 268 -9.14 -5.23 -15.09
C THR A 268 -9.76 -4.23 -16.05
N ALA A 269 -10.63 -3.37 -15.53
CA ALA A 269 -11.16 -2.23 -16.25
C ALA A 269 -10.99 -0.96 -15.43
N TYR A 270 -10.38 0.06 -16.02
CA TYR A 270 -10.07 1.34 -15.37
C TYR A 270 -10.95 2.45 -15.91
N GLY A 271 -11.25 3.42 -15.06
CA GLY A 271 -12.00 4.60 -15.45
C GLY A 271 -12.25 5.56 -14.30
N SER A 272 -13.12 6.53 -14.54
CA SER A 272 -13.67 7.43 -13.52
C SER A 272 -15.08 7.85 -13.88
N LEU A 273 -15.87 8.33 -12.91
CA LEU A 273 -17.23 8.82 -13.20
C LEU A 273 -17.24 9.98 -14.20
N ASN A 274 -16.20 10.80 -14.20
CA ASN A 274 -16.12 12.01 -15.04
C ASN A 274 -15.66 11.72 -16.47
N LYS A 275 -14.72 10.78 -16.65
CA LYS A 275 -14.14 10.45 -17.95
C LYS A 275 -14.76 9.21 -18.60
N GLY A 276 -15.47 8.38 -17.82
CA GLY A 276 -15.96 7.08 -18.22
C GLY A 276 -14.87 6.01 -18.14
N LEU A 277 -15.00 4.96 -18.94
CA LEU A 277 -14.03 3.86 -19.04
C LEU A 277 -12.87 4.25 -19.95
N GLU A 278 -11.64 4.02 -19.48
CA GLU A 278 -10.42 4.49 -20.13
C GLU A 278 -9.58 3.33 -20.73
N SER A 279 -9.48 2.19 -20.01
CA SER A 279 -8.74 1.01 -20.49
C SER A 279 -9.26 -0.28 -19.86
N ALA A 280 -8.99 -1.41 -20.54
CA ALA A 280 -9.12 -2.73 -19.96
C ALA A 280 -7.87 -3.54 -20.30
N ASP A 281 -7.41 -4.39 -19.35
CA ASP A 281 -6.21 -5.19 -19.49
C ASP A 281 -6.33 -6.50 -18.70
N ILE A 282 -5.33 -7.38 -18.82
CA ILE A 282 -5.17 -8.57 -17.99
C ILE A 282 -4.00 -8.40 -17.05
N GLN A 283 -4.12 -8.93 -15.83
CA GLN A 283 -3.10 -8.87 -14.80
C GLN A 283 -2.88 -10.28 -14.17
N GLY A 284 -1.61 -10.63 -13.91
CA GLY A 284 -1.24 -11.87 -13.29
C GLY A 284 0.19 -12.26 -13.55
#